data_85c657e7d96a104e88d659e7a35a49fa
#
_entry.id   85c657e7d96a104e88d659e7a35a49fa
#
_cell.length_a   1.000
_cell.length_b   1.000
_cell.length_c   1.000
_cell.angle_alpha   90.00
_cell.angle_beta   90.00
_cell.angle_gamma   90.00
#
_symmetry.space_group_name_H-M   'P 1'
#
loop_
_entity.id
_entity.type
_entity.pdbx_description
1 polymer ?
#
loop_
_entity_poly.entity_id
_entity_poly.type
_entity_poly.pdbx_seq_one_letter_code
_entity_poly.pdbx_strand_id
1 'polypeptide(L)'
;TRAEQVRRTDLAQKARRMILSHMKVEAEDETSLTLDHRGYYMQISFSTLHPLLAVCLAKAIRNPDGARKQQLANELNLHSVLGSHAINEDVGCYSYRATHWLDTELTPERFFEILSRCVDEADRGYFNLAG
;
A
#
# COMPACT_ATOMS: atom_id res chain seq x y z
N THR A 1 2.83 -22.40 -13.97
CA THR A 1 2.32 -23.77 -13.81
C THR A 1 1.25 -23.84 -12.74
N ARG A 2 0.52 -24.94 -12.73
CA ARG A 2 -0.51 -25.18 -11.72
C ARG A 2 0.08 -25.23 -10.31
N ALA A 3 1.24 -25.83 -10.15
CA ALA A 3 1.91 -25.94 -8.85
C ALA A 3 2.30 -24.54 -8.34
N GLU A 4 2.76 -23.65 -9.20
CA GLU A 4 3.07 -22.28 -8.83
C GLU A 4 1.83 -21.49 -8.45
N GLN A 5 0.71 -21.70 -9.16
CA GLN A 5 -0.54 -21.03 -8.84
C GLN A 5 -1.08 -21.49 -7.49
N VAL A 6 -1.01 -22.78 -7.19
CA VAL A 6 -1.45 -23.33 -5.89
C VAL A 6 -0.59 -22.76 -4.77
N ARG A 7 0.72 -22.74 -4.95
CA ARG A 7 1.64 -22.16 -3.95
C ARG A 7 1.36 -20.68 -3.71
N ARG A 8 1.15 -19.92 -4.78
CA ARG A 8 0.85 -18.50 -4.72
C ARG A 8 -0.44 -18.22 -3.97
N THR A 9 -1.48 -18.98 -4.27
CA THR A 9 -2.77 -18.89 -3.57
C THR A 9 -2.61 -19.22 -2.10
N ASP A 10 -1.86 -20.26 -1.76
CA ASP A 10 -1.61 -20.66 -0.39
C ASP A 10 -0.88 -19.56 0.40
N LEU A 11 0.17 -18.99 -0.17
CA LEU A 11 0.92 -17.89 0.46
C LEU A 11 0.04 -16.66 0.68
N ALA A 12 -0.79 -16.31 -0.30
CA ALA A 12 -1.72 -15.20 -0.19
C ALA A 12 -2.75 -15.42 0.91
N GLN A 13 -3.30 -16.62 1.00
CA GLN A 13 -4.28 -16.98 2.05
C GLN A 13 -3.64 -16.95 3.43
N LYS A 14 -2.43 -17.45 3.58
CA LYS A 14 -1.69 -17.40 4.84
C LYS A 14 -1.41 -15.97 5.27
N ALA A 15 -0.95 -15.14 4.34
CA ALA A 15 -0.73 -13.72 4.60
C ALA A 15 -2.02 -13.02 5.02
N ARG A 16 -3.11 -13.29 4.33
CA ARG A 16 -4.43 -12.74 4.65
C ARG A 16 -4.87 -13.10 6.06
N ARG A 17 -4.78 -14.38 6.42
CA ARG A 17 -5.15 -14.85 7.77
C ARG A 17 -4.27 -14.21 8.85
N MET A 18 -2.98 -14.07 8.58
CA MET A 18 -2.05 -13.41 9.51
C MET A 18 -2.46 -11.96 9.75
N ILE A 19 -2.75 -11.21 8.69
CA ILE A 19 -3.17 -9.81 8.78
C ILE A 19 -4.50 -9.70 9.54
N LEU A 20 -5.47 -10.53 9.21
CA LEU A 20 -6.78 -10.54 9.88
C LEU A 20 -6.66 -10.85 11.38
N SER A 21 -5.66 -11.63 11.79
CA SER A 21 -5.45 -11.97 13.20
C SER A 21 -4.72 -10.87 13.99
N HIS A 22 -4.07 -9.93 13.32
CA HIS A 22 -3.26 -8.89 13.96
C HIS A 22 -3.81 -7.47 13.78
N MET A 23 -4.73 -7.26 12.83
CA MET A 23 -5.26 -5.93 12.52
C MET A 23 -6.78 -5.97 12.43
N LYS A 24 -7.42 -4.85 12.82
CA LYS A 24 -8.86 -4.70 12.66
C LYS A 24 -9.18 -4.27 11.24
N VAL A 25 -9.59 -5.23 10.43
CA VAL A 25 -9.97 -5.00 9.03
C VAL A 25 -11.45 -4.57 8.98
N GLU A 26 -11.75 -3.49 8.26
CA GLU A 26 -13.10 -2.94 8.15
C GLU A 26 -13.91 -3.59 7.05
N ALA A 27 -13.25 -3.94 5.94
CA ALA A 27 -13.91 -4.58 4.81
C ALA A 27 -12.93 -5.52 4.12
N GLU A 28 -13.45 -6.56 3.49
CA GLU A 28 -12.64 -7.48 2.71
C GLU A 28 -13.41 -7.98 1.49
N ASP A 29 -12.66 -8.29 0.44
CA ASP A 29 -13.17 -8.98 -0.73
C ASP A 29 -12.19 -10.10 -1.11
N GLU A 30 -12.39 -10.73 -2.28
CA GLU A 30 -11.57 -11.87 -2.69
C GLU A 30 -10.08 -11.55 -2.81
N THR A 31 -9.73 -10.30 -3.14
CA THR A 31 -8.35 -9.92 -3.46
C THR A 31 -7.78 -8.84 -2.55
N SER A 32 -8.59 -8.26 -1.66
CA SER A 32 -8.11 -7.14 -0.86
C SER A 32 -8.70 -7.07 0.54
N LEU A 33 -7.98 -6.36 1.40
CA LEU A 33 -8.37 -5.99 2.75
C LEU A 33 -8.31 -4.48 2.86
N THR A 34 -9.33 -3.87 3.48
CA THR A 34 -9.42 -2.43 3.65
C THR A 34 -9.55 -2.09 5.12
N LEU A 35 -8.77 -1.13 5.59
CA LEU A 35 -8.78 -0.69 6.98
C LEU A 35 -8.20 0.72 7.11
N ASP A 36 -8.44 1.35 8.26
CA ASP A 36 -7.76 2.57 8.63
C ASP A 36 -6.46 2.23 9.37
N HIS A 37 -5.38 2.92 9.05
CA HIS A 37 -4.09 2.69 9.67
C HIS A 37 -3.31 4.00 9.76
N ARG A 38 -3.05 4.46 10.99
CA ARG A 38 -2.27 5.67 11.28
C ARG A 38 -2.77 6.90 10.50
N GLY A 39 -4.08 7.05 10.38
CA GLY A 39 -4.70 8.16 9.68
C GLY A 39 -4.83 7.98 8.17
N TYR A 40 -4.35 6.88 7.61
CA TYR A 40 -4.53 6.55 6.21
C TYR A 40 -5.66 5.57 6.01
N TYR A 41 -6.38 5.75 4.91
CA TYR A 41 -7.19 4.69 4.34
C TYR A 41 -6.21 3.72 3.68
N MET A 42 -6.17 2.49 4.16
CA MET A 42 -5.22 1.50 3.68
C MET A 42 -5.93 0.36 2.97
N GLN A 43 -5.39 -0.03 1.83
CA GLN A 43 -5.83 -1.21 1.12
C GLN A 43 -4.63 -2.13 0.88
N ILE A 44 -4.77 -3.37 1.32
CA ILE A 44 -3.78 -4.42 1.06
C ILE A 44 -4.38 -5.34 0.02
N SER A 45 -3.73 -5.46 -1.13
CA SER A 45 -4.21 -6.26 -2.26
C SER A 45 -3.25 -7.40 -2.55
N PHE A 46 -3.81 -8.55 -2.97
CA PHE A 46 -3.03 -9.71 -3.38
C PHE A 46 -3.20 -9.87 -4.89
N SER A 47 -2.09 -9.85 -5.61
CA SER A 47 -2.12 -9.98 -7.06
C SER A 47 -2.57 -11.38 -7.48
N THR A 48 -3.38 -11.45 -8.54
CA THR A 48 -3.76 -12.71 -9.18
C THR A 48 -2.78 -13.14 -10.27
N LEU A 49 -1.91 -12.22 -10.72
CA LEU A 49 -0.98 -12.46 -11.82
C LEU A 49 0.44 -12.73 -11.34
N HIS A 50 0.84 -12.07 -10.27
CA HIS A 50 2.20 -12.14 -9.76
C HIS A 50 2.21 -12.46 -8.27
N PRO A 51 3.28 -13.09 -7.74
CA PRO A 51 3.38 -13.36 -6.31
C PRO A 51 3.71 -12.06 -5.54
N LEU A 52 2.76 -11.14 -5.54
CA LEU A 52 2.92 -9.82 -4.95
C LEU A 52 1.77 -9.50 -4.00
N LEU A 53 2.11 -8.75 -2.99
CA LEU A 53 1.11 -7.99 -2.25
C LEU A 53 1.38 -6.50 -2.46
N ALA A 54 0.32 -5.71 -2.55
CA ALA A 54 0.41 -4.27 -2.69
C ALA A 54 -0.18 -3.59 -1.46
N VAL A 55 0.53 -2.57 -0.96
CA VAL A 55 0.04 -1.71 0.10
C VAL A 55 -0.27 -0.36 -0.52
N CYS A 56 -1.52 0.08 -0.40
CA CYS A 56 -1.97 1.38 -0.89
C CYS A 56 -2.42 2.22 0.31
N LEU A 57 -1.90 3.43 0.43
CA LEU A 57 -2.26 4.37 1.48
C LEU A 57 -2.84 5.62 0.82
N ALA A 58 -3.97 6.11 1.34
CA ALA A 58 -4.60 7.31 0.82
C ALA A 58 -5.01 8.24 1.96
N LYS A 59 -4.91 9.54 1.70
CA LYS A 59 -5.23 10.56 2.69
C LYS A 59 -5.66 11.83 1.98
N ALA A 60 -6.73 12.48 2.47
CA ALA A 60 -7.22 13.72 1.90
C ALA A 60 -6.17 14.83 2.00
N ILE A 61 -6.12 15.68 0.99
CA ILE A 61 -5.23 16.85 0.97
C ILE A 61 -6.02 18.11 0.63
N ARG A 62 -5.48 19.25 1.03
CA ARG A 62 -5.97 20.57 0.63
C ARG A 62 -5.41 20.92 -0.75
N ASN A 63 -6.22 21.59 -1.55
CA ASN A 63 -5.77 22.10 -2.87
C ASN A 63 -5.09 21.02 -3.71
N PRO A 64 -5.80 19.93 -4.05
CA PRO A 64 -5.21 18.83 -4.82
C PRO A 64 -4.90 19.21 -6.26
N ASP A 65 -5.53 20.28 -6.75
CA ASP A 65 -5.36 20.78 -8.10
C ASP A 65 -4.09 21.63 -8.20
N GLY A 66 -3.34 21.42 -9.23
CA GLY A 66 -2.19 22.27 -9.50
C GLY A 66 -1.02 21.48 -10.07
N ALA A 67 -0.45 22.05 -11.13
CA ALA A 67 0.73 21.49 -11.76
C ALA A 67 1.90 21.37 -10.77
N ARG A 68 1.96 22.27 -9.77
CA ARG A 68 3.01 22.23 -8.75
C ARG A 68 2.98 20.96 -7.91
N LYS A 69 1.79 20.51 -7.49
CA LYS A 69 1.68 19.29 -6.67
C LYS A 69 2.02 18.05 -7.48
N GLN A 70 1.63 18.00 -8.74
CA GLN A 70 2.02 16.91 -9.63
C GLN A 70 3.54 16.90 -9.84
N GLN A 71 4.15 18.05 -10.01
CA GLN A 71 5.59 18.18 -10.13
C GLN A 71 6.31 17.75 -8.86
N LEU A 72 5.82 18.15 -7.70
CA LEU A 72 6.38 17.72 -6.41
C LEU A 72 6.27 16.21 -6.22
N ALA A 73 5.15 15.61 -6.62
CA ALA A 73 4.98 14.15 -6.56
C ALA A 73 6.00 13.45 -7.46
N ASN A 74 6.23 13.98 -8.67
CA ASN A 74 7.25 13.43 -9.56
C ASN A 74 8.65 13.54 -8.97
N GLU A 75 8.98 14.65 -8.33
CA GLU A 75 10.27 14.84 -7.67
C GLU A 75 10.45 13.88 -6.50
N LEU A 76 9.40 13.68 -5.70
CA LEU A 76 9.43 12.71 -4.61
C LEU A 76 9.68 11.30 -5.14
N ASN A 77 9.05 10.93 -6.26
CA ASN A 77 9.21 9.61 -6.85
C ASN A 77 10.63 9.34 -7.36
N LEU A 78 11.36 10.38 -7.74
CA LEU A 78 12.76 10.23 -8.13
C LEU A 78 13.66 9.79 -6.97
N HIS A 79 13.23 10.03 -5.74
CA HIS A 79 13.97 9.72 -4.52
C HIS A 79 13.32 8.64 -3.67
N SER A 80 12.14 8.14 -4.05
CA SER A 80 11.45 7.08 -3.33
C SER A 80 12.14 5.75 -3.54
N VAL A 81 12.15 4.94 -2.49
CA VAL A 81 12.81 3.64 -2.49
C VAL A 81 11.81 2.49 -2.54
N LEU A 82 10.78 2.54 -1.69
CA LEU A 82 9.85 1.43 -1.52
C LEU A 82 8.63 1.54 -2.42
N GLY A 83 8.09 2.73 -2.56
CA GLY A 83 6.86 2.93 -3.29
C GLY A 83 6.82 4.23 -4.05
N SER A 84 5.65 4.58 -4.54
CA SER A 84 5.45 5.80 -5.33
C SER A 84 4.32 6.65 -4.78
N HIS A 85 4.44 7.95 -5.02
CA HIS A 85 3.52 8.99 -4.58
C HIS A 85 2.70 9.48 -5.75
N ALA A 86 1.41 9.76 -5.52
CA ALA A 86 0.53 10.31 -6.53
C ALA A 86 -0.49 11.24 -5.89
N ILE A 87 -0.98 12.17 -6.70
CA ILE A 87 -2.09 13.05 -6.35
C ILE A 87 -3.25 12.69 -7.26
N ASN A 88 -4.39 12.37 -6.67
CA ASN A 88 -5.64 12.18 -7.38
C ASN A 88 -6.48 13.45 -7.23
N GLU A 89 -6.51 14.27 -8.26
CA GLU A 89 -7.22 15.56 -8.24
C GLU A 89 -8.74 15.38 -8.16
N ASP A 90 -9.26 14.33 -8.78
CA ASP A 90 -10.72 14.10 -8.86
C ASP A 90 -11.34 13.85 -7.49
N VAL A 91 -10.64 13.14 -6.61
CA VAL A 91 -11.13 12.83 -5.27
C VAL A 91 -10.42 13.61 -4.17
N GLY A 92 -9.44 14.43 -4.54
CA GLY A 92 -8.74 15.30 -3.59
C GLY A 92 -7.91 14.54 -2.58
N CYS A 93 -7.15 13.54 -3.00
CA CYS A 93 -6.30 12.81 -2.07
C CYS A 93 -4.88 12.57 -2.59
N TYR A 94 -3.99 12.44 -1.62
CA TYR A 94 -2.66 11.90 -1.80
C TYR A 94 -2.74 10.38 -1.70
N SER A 95 -2.04 9.69 -2.55
CA SER A 95 -1.92 8.23 -2.47
C SER A 95 -0.46 7.78 -2.56
N TYR A 96 -0.20 6.68 -1.91
CA TYR A 96 1.08 6.01 -1.88
C TYR A 96 0.87 4.55 -2.15
N ARG A 97 1.72 3.94 -2.96
CA ARG A 97 1.62 2.53 -3.29
C ARG A 97 2.99 1.88 -3.29
N ALA A 98 3.09 0.74 -2.61
CA ALA A 98 4.29 -0.10 -2.63
C ALA A 98 3.88 -1.55 -2.88
N THR A 99 4.74 -2.28 -3.58
CA THR A 99 4.53 -3.71 -3.83
C THR A 99 5.69 -4.51 -3.23
N HIS A 100 5.37 -5.69 -2.73
CA HIS A 100 6.34 -6.59 -2.12
C HIS A 100 6.14 -8.01 -2.64
N TRP A 101 7.23 -8.70 -2.88
CA TRP A 101 7.17 -10.09 -3.29
C TRP A 101 6.56 -10.94 -2.16
N LEU A 102 5.70 -11.87 -2.55
CA LEU A 102 5.06 -12.83 -1.67
C LEU A 102 5.45 -14.23 -2.13
N ASP A 103 6.75 -14.48 -2.18
CA ASP A 103 7.32 -15.74 -2.64
C ASP A 103 7.64 -16.70 -1.48
N THR A 104 7.61 -16.20 -0.26
CA THR A 104 7.78 -16.98 0.97
C THR A 104 6.69 -16.59 1.96
N GLU A 105 6.53 -17.39 3.02
CA GLU A 105 5.57 -17.09 4.06
C GLU A 105 5.90 -15.76 4.74
N LEU A 106 4.92 -14.87 4.80
CA LEU A 106 5.07 -13.55 5.40
C LEU A 106 4.84 -13.63 6.90
N THR A 107 5.88 -13.40 7.68
CA THR A 107 5.77 -13.38 9.14
C THR A 107 5.15 -12.06 9.62
N PRO A 108 4.51 -12.04 10.82
CA PRO A 108 4.00 -10.78 11.38
C PRO A 108 5.08 -9.72 11.54
N GLU A 109 6.26 -10.08 12.02
CA GLU A 109 7.38 -9.15 12.22
C GLU A 109 7.80 -8.51 10.91
N ARG A 110 7.94 -9.30 9.87
CA ARG A 110 8.31 -8.81 8.54
C ARG A 110 7.24 -7.90 7.95
N PHE A 111 5.97 -8.31 8.07
CA PHE A 111 4.86 -7.52 7.56
C PHE A 111 4.80 -6.14 8.25
N PHE A 112 4.91 -6.10 9.57
CA PHE A 112 4.83 -4.84 10.30
C PHE A 112 6.06 -3.96 10.08
N GLU A 113 7.22 -4.54 9.84
CA GLU A 113 8.40 -3.78 9.42
C GLU A 113 8.18 -3.12 8.06
N ILE A 114 7.70 -3.88 7.08
CA ILE A 114 7.36 -3.36 5.75
C ILE A 114 6.34 -2.21 5.88
N LEU A 115 5.28 -2.44 6.62
CA LEU A 115 4.20 -1.47 6.79
C LEU A 115 4.70 -0.18 7.44
N SER A 116 5.51 -0.30 8.48
CA SER A 116 6.10 0.85 9.17
C SER A 116 6.96 1.70 8.23
N ARG A 117 7.78 1.05 7.42
CA ARG A 117 8.64 1.74 6.45
C ARG A 117 7.83 2.41 5.33
N CYS A 118 6.77 1.76 4.88
CA CYS A 118 5.85 2.35 3.88
C CYS A 118 5.16 3.59 4.45
N VAL A 119 4.68 3.50 5.68
CA VAL A 119 4.04 4.65 6.34
C VAL A 119 5.01 5.80 6.51
N ASP A 120 6.26 5.54 6.90
CA ASP A 120 7.28 6.59 7.04
C ASP A 120 7.56 7.28 5.70
N GLU A 121 7.67 6.53 4.62
CA GLU A 121 7.89 7.09 3.29
C GLU A 121 6.65 7.88 2.81
N ALA A 122 5.45 7.34 3.06
CA ALA A 122 4.20 8.04 2.76
C ALA A 122 4.07 9.34 3.57
N ASP A 123 4.40 9.32 4.84
CA ASP A 123 4.35 10.52 5.70
C ASP A 123 5.26 11.62 5.18
N ARG A 124 6.47 11.29 4.75
CA ARG A 124 7.37 12.28 4.15
C ARG A 124 6.77 12.90 2.88
N GLY A 125 6.17 12.07 2.03
CA GLY A 125 5.49 12.55 0.82
C GLY A 125 4.28 13.40 1.15
N TYR A 126 3.44 12.93 2.04
CA TYR A 126 2.23 13.65 2.45
C TYR A 126 2.57 15.03 3.03
N PHE A 127 3.59 15.09 3.89
CA PHE A 127 4.01 16.34 4.52
C PHE A 127 4.41 17.40 3.48
N ASN A 128 5.05 16.98 2.39
CA ASN A 128 5.45 17.89 1.31
C ASN A 128 4.29 18.30 0.41
N LEU A 129 3.24 17.49 0.31
CA LEU A 129 2.15 17.68 -0.66
C LEU A 129 0.86 18.21 -0.04
N ALA A 130 0.68 18.10 1.27
CA ALA A 130 -0.59 18.43 1.93
C ALA A 130 -0.85 19.92 2.06
N GLY A 131 0.21 20.73 1.99
CA GLY A 131 0.11 22.20 2.11
C GLY A 131 -0.56 22.90 0.91
#